data_dbdc018499cc345cd6e0e3c51b151c77
#
_entry.id   dbdc018499cc345cd6e0e3c51b151c77
#
_cell.length_a   1.000
_cell.length_b   1.000
_cell.length_c   1.000
_cell.angle_alpha   90.00
_cell.angle_beta   90.00
_cell.angle_gamma   90.00
#
_symmetry.space_group_name_H-M   'P 1'
#
loop_
_entity.id
_entity.type
_entity.pdbx_description
1 polymer ?
#
loop_
_entity_poly.entity_id
_entity_poly.type
_entity_poly.pdbx_seq_one_letter_code
_entity_poly.pdbx_strand_id
1 'polypeptide(L)'
;MDPGVARLRDGPEPDTPEGFARVKVLACGVCATDLHLLNGMVLPRGATYPVRPGHEVAGIVEEVNSDESPVAVGDLAVLHPLAPCGHCPGCLRGEDQRCDNVRALGFHDPGGFAEKVVWPVSRMLPADGIEPAAAALLADAAATAHNAVRLAGVPRGGALCVLGAGGLGSGVLGVARALDPDLQLAAVVRSEASAERVHGLGVEVHQGLDGAARALRHSAGRMDAVIDFSGQADAPAVGVALLRRGGRLVLGSVVDSMLTLEVSSAFMAHELQIVGAYASGIEDLAAVIELARSGNLDAESWVSHQMGLSEFDSALEIADTRPPGTVRVVVEPERG
;
A
#
# COMPACT_ATOMS: atom_id res chain seq x y z
N MET A 1 15.69 -2.99 -13.77
CA MET A 1 15.42 -1.54 -13.87
C MET A 1 16.61 -0.78 -13.30
N ASP A 2 17.11 0.16 -14.06
CA ASP A 2 18.07 1.18 -13.66
C ASP A 2 17.37 2.54 -13.67
N PRO A 3 17.91 3.59 -13.01
CA PRO A 3 17.36 4.94 -13.12
C PRO A 3 17.19 5.38 -14.60
N GLY A 4 15.98 5.78 -14.97
CA GLY A 4 15.59 6.19 -16.31
C GLY A 4 15.38 5.05 -17.33
N VAL A 5 15.60 3.77 -16.96
CA VAL A 5 15.52 2.66 -17.91
C VAL A 5 14.90 1.40 -17.29
N ALA A 6 13.77 0.97 -17.85
CA ALA A 6 13.26 -0.38 -17.62
C ALA A 6 13.58 -1.25 -18.86
N ARG A 7 13.99 -2.51 -18.64
CA ARG A 7 14.27 -3.46 -19.71
C ARG A 7 13.82 -4.85 -19.33
N LEU A 8 13.00 -5.45 -20.17
CA LEU A 8 12.70 -6.88 -20.09
C LEU A 8 13.94 -7.69 -20.52
N ARG A 9 14.23 -8.75 -19.78
CA ARG A 9 15.35 -9.66 -20.05
C ARG A 9 14.94 -11.08 -19.75
N ASP A 10 15.37 -12.02 -20.59
CA ASP A 10 15.32 -13.43 -20.28
C ASP A 10 16.37 -13.77 -19.21
N GLY A 11 16.07 -14.74 -18.37
CA GLY A 11 16.96 -15.23 -17.33
C GLY A 11 16.71 -16.71 -17.03
N PRO A 12 17.63 -17.35 -16.29
CA PRO A 12 17.41 -18.72 -15.84
C PRO A 12 16.24 -18.77 -14.85
N GLU A 13 15.63 -19.95 -14.76
CA GLU A 13 14.67 -20.25 -13.71
C GLU A 13 15.37 -20.11 -12.34
N PRO A 14 14.76 -19.41 -11.37
CA PRO A 14 15.42 -19.21 -10.08
C PRO A 14 15.40 -20.49 -9.24
N ASP A 15 16.51 -20.79 -8.58
CA ASP A 15 16.60 -21.85 -7.58
C ASP A 15 15.74 -21.52 -6.36
N THR A 16 15.23 -22.57 -5.68
CA THR A 16 14.40 -22.44 -4.48
C THR A 16 15.23 -22.83 -3.24
N PRO A 17 15.81 -21.88 -2.51
CA PRO A 17 16.59 -22.18 -1.30
C PRO A 17 15.71 -22.77 -0.18
N GLU A 18 16.35 -23.38 0.82
CA GLU A 18 15.67 -23.84 2.04
C GLU A 18 14.94 -22.67 2.74
N GLY A 19 13.70 -22.89 3.17
CA GLY A 19 12.81 -21.89 3.76
C GLY A 19 12.08 -21.01 2.75
N PHE A 20 12.21 -21.27 1.44
CA PHE A 20 11.62 -20.49 0.36
C PHE A 20 10.62 -21.31 -0.46
N ALA A 21 9.76 -20.60 -1.19
CA ALA A 21 8.96 -21.18 -2.25
C ALA A 21 9.14 -20.40 -3.55
N ARG A 22 9.01 -21.12 -4.67
CA ARG A 22 8.92 -20.53 -6.01
C ARG A 22 7.47 -20.39 -6.41
N VAL A 23 7.13 -19.20 -6.85
CA VAL A 23 5.77 -18.81 -7.24
C VAL A 23 5.76 -18.41 -8.70
N LYS A 24 4.86 -19.02 -9.49
CA LYS A 24 4.47 -18.55 -10.80
C LYS A 24 3.62 -17.30 -10.62
N VAL A 25 4.11 -16.15 -11.05
CA VAL A 25 3.41 -14.88 -10.91
C VAL A 25 2.21 -14.85 -11.84
N LEU A 26 1.02 -14.70 -11.27
CA LEU A 26 -0.20 -14.46 -12.05
C LEU A 26 -0.46 -12.97 -12.20
N ALA A 27 -0.15 -12.20 -11.16
CA ALA A 27 -0.40 -10.76 -11.14
C ALA A 27 0.64 -10.03 -10.26
N CYS A 28 1.05 -8.85 -10.71
CA CYS A 28 1.90 -7.93 -9.97
C CYS A 28 1.37 -6.51 -10.12
N GLY A 29 1.00 -5.86 -9.02
CA GLY A 29 0.52 -4.48 -9.02
C GLY A 29 1.64 -3.48 -9.30
N VAL A 30 1.32 -2.42 -10.03
CA VAL A 30 2.22 -1.28 -10.25
C VAL A 30 1.96 -0.22 -9.19
N CYS A 31 2.99 0.10 -8.41
CA CYS A 31 2.96 1.08 -7.34
C CYS A 31 3.70 2.37 -7.72
N ALA A 32 3.40 3.48 -7.03
CA ALA A 32 4.18 4.72 -7.15
C ALA A 32 5.67 4.51 -6.82
N THR A 33 5.97 3.55 -5.97
CA THR A 33 7.35 3.14 -5.65
C THR A 33 8.14 2.66 -6.87
N ASP A 34 7.49 1.97 -7.83
CA ASP A 34 8.14 1.53 -9.06
C ASP A 34 8.51 2.73 -9.96
N LEU A 35 7.68 3.78 -9.94
CA LEU A 35 7.98 5.06 -10.61
C LEU A 35 9.13 5.80 -9.92
N HIS A 36 9.17 5.79 -8.58
CA HIS A 36 10.29 6.36 -7.83
C HIS A 36 11.60 5.61 -8.12
N LEU A 37 11.57 4.28 -8.25
CA LEU A 37 12.72 3.47 -8.66
C LEU A 37 13.19 3.86 -10.06
N LEU A 38 12.28 4.01 -11.01
CA LEU A 38 12.59 4.47 -12.38
C LEU A 38 13.22 5.87 -12.35
N ASN A 39 12.76 6.75 -11.48
CA ASN A 39 13.29 8.10 -11.31
C ASN A 39 14.56 8.17 -10.43
N GLY A 40 15.14 7.04 -10.05
CA GLY A 40 16.43 6.98 -9.35
C GLY A 40 16.34 7.31 -7.88
N MET A 41 15.27 6.91 -7.19
CA MET A 41 15.17 7.07 -5.73
C MET A 41 16.37 6.45 -5.01
N VAL A 42 16.70 6.99 -3.83
CA VAL A 42 17.71 6.40 -2.96
C VAL A 42 17.19 5.05 -2.44
N LEU A 43 17.93 3.99 -2.74
CA LEU A 43 17.53 2.64 -2.33
C LEU A 43 17.72 2.43 -0.82
N PRO A 44 16.95 1.52 -0.21
CA PRO A 44 17.18 1.08 1.15
C PRO A 44 18.59 0.54 1.34
N ARG A 45 19.10 0.65 2.56
CA ARG A 45 20.44 0.16 2.89
C ARG A 45 20.63 -1.30 2.49
N GLY A 46 21.62 -1.58 1.68
CA GLY A 46 21.96 -2.93 1.20
C GLY A 46 21.34 -3.30 -0.15
N ALA A 47 20.44 -2.49 -0.67
CA ALA A 47 19.96 -2.63 -2.05
C ALA A 47 20.82 -1.82 -3.02
N THR A 48 20.96 -2.29 -4.26
CA THR A 48 21.74 -1.62 -5.32
C THR A 48 21.07 -1.79 -6.67
N TYR A 49 21.14 -0.76 -7.51
CA TYR A 49 20.75 -0.87 -8.92
C TYR A 49 21.72 -1.79 -9.71
N PRO A 50 21.26 -2.50 -10.74
CA PRO A 50 19.86 -2.58 -11.19
C PRO A 50 19.00 -3.44 -10.28
N VAL A 51 17.73 -3.06 -10.11
CA VAL A 51 16.74 -3.85 -9.39
C VAL A 51 15.75 -4.52 -10.35
N ARG A 52 15.14 -5.64 -9.94
CA ARG A 52 13.92 -6.18 -10.55
C ARG A 52 12.75 -5.82 -9.65
N PRO A 53 11.95 -4.80 -9.99
CA PRO A 53 10.88 -4.31 -9.13
C PRO A 53 9.64 -5.22 -9.14
N GLY A 54 8.57 -4.76 -8.48
CA GLY A 54 7.33 -5.50 -8.30
C GLY A 54 7.26 -6.11 -6.91
N HIS A 55 6.53 -5.46 -6.02
CA HIS A 55 6.39 -5.87 -4.61
C HIS A 55 4.93 -6.18 -4.22
N GLU A 56 3.99 -6.03 -5.13
CA GLU A 56 2.57 -6.40 -4.98
C GLU A 56 2.30 -7.67 -5.78
N VAL A 57 2.53 -8.85 -5.21
CA VAL A 57 2.58 -10.11 -5.98
C VAL A 57 1.55 -11.10 -5.48
N ALA A 58 0.81 -11.67 -6.43
CA ALA A 58 0.03 -12.90 -6.24
C ALA A 58 0.34 -13.92 -7.35
N GLY A 59 0.34 -15.20 -7.01
CA GLY A 59 0.61 -16.25 -7.96
C GLY A 59 0.47 -17.65 -7.39
N ILE A 60 0.65 -18.65 -8.25
CA ILE A 60 0.54 -20.05 -7.88
C ILE A 60 1.89 -20.56 -7.36
N VAL A 61 1.86 -21.18 -6.21
CA VAL A 61 3.03 -21.86 -5.63
C VAL A 61 3.38 -23.09 -6.48
N GLU A 62 4.58 -23.07 -7.10
CA GLU A 62 5.07 -24.20 -7.93
C GLU A 62 5.98 -25.15 -7.16
N GLU A 63 6.75 -24.63 -6.21
CA GLU A 63 7.70 -25.40 -5.42
C GLU A 63 7.82 -24.81 -4.02
N VAL A 64 7.89 -25.70 -3.02
CA VAL A 64 8.12 -25.35 -1.61
C VAL A 64 9.34 -26.13 -1.13
N ASN A 65 10.37 -25.43 -0.66
CA ASN A 65 11.57 -26.02 -0.04
C ASN A 65 11.62 -25.65 1.45
N SER A 66 10.64 -26.14 2.20
CA SER A 66 10.53 -25.92 3.64
C SER A 66 9.73 -27.05 4.27
N ASP A 67 10.15 -27.51 5.45
CA ASP A 67 9.41 -28.52 6.23
C ASP A 67 8.12 -27.93 6.84
N GLU A 68 8.13 -26.61 7.08
CA GLU A 68 6.97 -25.86 7.60
C GLU A 68 6.63 -24.73 6.63
N SER A 69 5.41 -24.73 6.10
CA SER A 69 4.95 -23.71 5.16
C SER A 69 3.46 -23.42 5.36
N PRO A 70 3.05 -22.15 5.38
CA PRO A 70 1.64 -21.77 5.41
C PRO A 70 0.93 -21.97 4.05
N VAL A 71 1.69 -22.25 2.99
CA VAL A 71 1.19 -22.48 1.62
C VAL A 71 1.70 -23.82 1.09
N ALA A 72 0.92 -24.43 0.21
CA ALA A 72 1.25 -25.68 -0.49
C ALA A 72 1.39 -25.45 -1.99
N VAL A 73 2.03 -26.39 -2.69
CA VAL A 73 2.09 -26.41 -4.15
C VAL A 73 0.66 -26.45 -4.72
N GLY A 74 0.35 -25.53 -5.60
CA GLY A 74 -0.97 -25.35 -6.23
C GLY A 74 -1.81 -24.25 -5.59
N ASP A 75 -1.49 -23.77 -4.39
CA ASP A 75 -2.21 -22.65 -3.76
C ASP A 75 -1.99 -21.35 -4.51
N LEU A 76 -3.01 -20.51 -4.56
CA LEU A 76 -2.85 -19.09 -4.85
C LEU A 76 -2.31 -18.40 -3.59
N ALA A 77 -1.13 -17.82 -3.69
CA ALA A 77 -0.48 -17.12 -2.58
C ALA A 77 -0.29 -15.61 -2.87
N VAL A 78 -0.47 -14.79 -1.84
CA VAL A 78 -0.04 -13.38 -1.82
C VAL A 78 1.26 -13.28 -1.06
N LEU A 79 2.22 -12.55 -1.63
CA LEU A 79 3.55 -12.37 -1.06
C LEU A 79 3.61 -11.05 -0.29
N HIS A 80 3.77 -11.13 1.04
CA HIS A 80 4.06 -9.93 1.84
C HIS A 80 5.44 -9.40 1.48
N PRO A 81 5.58 -8.10 1.08
CA PRO A 81 6.81 -7.61 0.46
C PRO A 81 8.01 -7.49 1.41
N LEU A 82 7.81 -7.55 2.72
CA LEU A 82 8.88 -7.40 3.71
C LEU A 82 9.24 -8.74 4.35
N ALA A 83 10.54 -9.08 4.34
CA ALA A 83 11.11 -10.21 5.05
C ALA A 83 11.97 -9.70 6.21
N PRO A 84 11.47 -9.73 7.45
CA PRO A 84 12.17 -9.26 8.63
C PRO A 84 13.28 -10.23 9.06
N CYS A 85 14.27 -9.74 9.81
CA CYS A 85 15.40 -10.57 10.25
C CYS A 85 15.06 -11.57 11.39
N GLY A 86 13.90 -11.44 12.02
CA GLY A 86 13.41 -12.35 13.06
C GLY A 86 13.98 -12.14 14.48
N HIS A 87 15.04 -11.35 14.66
CA HIS A 87 15.75 -11.27 15.94
C HIS A 87 16.02 -9.87 16.49
N CYS A 88 15.75 -8.81 15.74
CA CYS A 88 15.87 -7.44 16.24
C CYS A 88 14.70 -7.05 17.16
N PRO A 89 14.80 -5.96 17.94
CA PRO A 89 13.72 -5.54 18.83
C PRO A 89 12.35 -5.35 18.14
N GLY A 90 12.32 -4.86 16.90
CA GLY A 90 11.10 -4.74 16.11
C GLY A 90 10.46 -6.10 15.85
N CYS A 91 11.25 -7.06 15.34
CA CYS A 91 10.77 -8.42 15.07
C CYS A 91 10.27 -9.15 16.33
N LEU A 92 10.97 -9.00 17.45
CA LEU A 92 10.57 -9.64 18.72
C LEU A 92 9.24 -9.08 19.29
N ARG A 93 8.79 -7.92 18.79
CA ARG A 93 7.48 -7.35 19.12
C ARG A 93 6.42 -7.61 18.04
N GLY A 94 6.75 -8.36 16.98
CA GLY A 94 5.85 -8.60 15.84
C GLY A 94 5.68 -7.37 14.92
N GLU A 95 6.60 -6.41 14.99
CA GLU A 95 6.56 -5.17 14.20
C GLU A 95 7.48 -5.31 12.98
N ASP A 96 7.11 -6.16 12.03
CA ASP A 96 7.93 -6.53 10.87
C ASP A 96 8.45 -5.32 10.08
N GLN A 97 7.59 -4.32 9.85
CA GLN A 97 7.91 -3.08 9.15
C GLN A 97 8.90 -2.19 9.89
N ARG A 98 9.18 -2.47 11.17
CA ARG A 98 10.16 -1.79 12.02
C ARG A 98 11.45 -2.59 12.20
N CYS A 99 11.67 -3.59 11.36
CA CYS A 99 12.88 -4.40 11.40
C CYS A 99 14.10 -3.58 10.97
N ASP A 100 15.18 -3.61 11.78
CA ASP A 100 16.42 -2.89 11.50
C ASP A 100 17.17 -3.43 10.26
N ASN A 101 16.90 -4.68 9.87
CA ASN A 101 17.56 -5.38 8.76
C ASN A 101 16.52 -6.04 7.84
N VAL A 102 15.42 -5.34 7.55
CA VAL A 102 14.39 -5.85 6.67
C VAL A 102 14.91 -5.99 5.25
N ARG A 103 14.61 -7.13 4.60
CA ARG A 103 14.75 -7.28 3.15
C ARG A 103 13.40 -7.03 2.50
N ALA A 104 13.42 -6.40 1.35
CA ALA A 104 12.21 -6.03 0.62
C ALA A 104 12.24 -6.62 -0.79
N LEU A 105 11.13 -7.27 -1.15
CA LEU A 105 10.84 -7.78 -2.49
C LEU A 105 10.84 -6.61 -3.49
N GLY A 106 11.51 -6.79 -4.61
CA GLY A 106 11.64 -5.72 -5.63
C GLY A 106 12.77 -4.72 -5.38
N PHE A 107 13.45 -4.81 -4.22
CA PHE A 107 14.57 -3.94 -3.85
C PHE A 107 15.85 -4.73 -3.54
N HIS A 108 15.83 -5.51 -2.46
CA HIS A 108 16.95 -6.36 -2.04
C HIS A 108 16.95 -7.69 -2.78
N ASP A 109 15.76 -8.17 -3.05
CA ASP A 109 15.50 -9.43 -3.73
C ASP A 109 14.68 -9.15 -5.00
N PRO A 110 14.86 -9.98 -6.04
CA PRO A 110 14.14 -9.83 -7.30
C PRO A 110 12.62 -9.89 -7.11
N GLY A 111 11.90 -8.88 -7.60
CA GLY A 111 10.45 -8.73 -7.46
C GLY A 111 9.62 -9.45 -8.53
N GLY A 112 8.32 -9.16 -8.53
CA GLY A 112 7.28 -9.88 -9.27
C GLY A 112 7.02 -9.42 -10.70
N PHE A 113 7.68 -8.39 -11.24
CA PHE A 113 7.60 -8.13 -12.68
C PHE A 113 8.45 -9.15 -13.46
N ALA A 114 8.02 -10.40 -13.38
CA ALA A 114 8.64 -11.57 -13.99
C ALA A 114 7.62 -12.73 -13.99
N GLU A 115 7.88 -13.75 -14.79
CA GLU A 115 7.06 -14.98 -14.80
C GLU A 115 7.14 -15.75 -13.47
N LYS A 116 8.30 -15.69 -12.79
CA LYS A 116 8.54 -16.41 -11.54
C LYS A 116 9.29 -15.55 -10.52
N VAL A 117 8.96 -15.79 -9.26
CA VAL A 117 9.60 -15.16 -8.11
C VAL A 117 9.84 -16.19 -7.02
N VAL A 118 10.90 -16.01 -6.24
CA VAL A 118 11.23 -16.83 -5.07
C VAL A 118 11.22 -15.96 -3.84
N TRP A 119 10.51 -16.39 -2.80
CA TRP A 119 10.32 -15.61 -1.57
C TRP A 119 10.21 -16.53 -0.35
N PRO A 120 10.54 -16.08 0.87
CA PRO A 120 10.39 -16.90 2.08
C PRO A 120 8.96 -17.36 2.30
N VAL A 121 8.75 -18.65 2.59
CA VAL A 121 7.42 -19.23 2.84
C VAL A 121 6.70 -18.52 3.99
N SER A 122 7.42 -18.09 5.01
CA SER A 122 6.88 -17.34 6.15
C SER A 122 6.29 -15.97 5.79
N ARG A 123 6.50 -15.53 4.56
CA ARG A 123 6.00 -14.23 4.04
C ARG A 123 4.95 -14.42 2.95
N MET A 124 4.36 -15.59 2.87
CA MET A 124 3.29 -15.94 1.94
C MET A 124 2.03 -16.30 2.72
N LEU A 125 0.89 -15.88 2.22
CA LEU A 125 -0.41 -16.25 2.76
C LEU A 125 -1.31 -16.76 1.63
N PRO A 126 -2.09 -17.83 1.87
CA PRO A 126 -3.02 -18.37 0.88
C PRO A 126 -4.15 -17.35 0.63
N ALA A 127 -4.52 -17.20 -0.63
CA ALA A 127 -5.56 -16.27 -1.08
C ALA A 127 -6.57 -16.93 -2.02
N ASP A 128 -6.76 -18.24 -1.89
CA ASP A 128 -7.71 -18.99 -2.72
C ASP A 128 -9.11 -18.38 -2.64
N GLY A 129 -9.77 -18.31 -3.80
CA GLY A 129 -11.09 -17.71 -3.95
C GLY A 129 -11.08 -16.20 -4.19
N ILE A 130 -9.92 -15.55 -4.20
CA ILE A 130 -9.75 -14.15 -4.58
C ILE A 130 -9.18 -14.11 -6.01
N GLU A 131 -9.65 -13.18 -6.84
CA GLU A 131 -9.14 -12.98 -8.19
C GLU A 131 -7.66 -12.54 -8.13
N PRO A 132 -6.73 -13.13 -8.94
CA PRO A 132 -5.29 -12.90 -8.80
C PRO A 132 -4.84 -11.44 -8.88
N ALA A 133 -5.43 -10.63 -9.77
CA ALA A 133 -5.08 -9.22 -9.87
C ALA A 133 -5.51 -8.43 -8.63
N ALA A 134 -6.67 -8.74 -8.06
CA ALA A 134 -7.12 -8.18 -6.78
C ALA A 134 -6.24 -8.67 -5.62
N ALA A 135 -5.91 -9.97 -5.60
CA ALA A 135 -5.04 -10.56 -4.58
C ALA A 135 -3.66 -9.89 -4.53
N ALA A 136 -3.06 -9.58 -5.69
CA ALA A 136 -1.79 -8.87 -5.77
C ALA A 136 -1.83 -7.50 -5.05
N LEU A 137 -2.93 -6.75 -5.20
CA LEU A 137 -3.11 -5.45 -4.57
C LEU A 137 -3.27 -5.53 -3.04
N LEU A 138 -3.60 -6.71 -2.49
CA LEU A 138 -3.65 -6.91 -1.05
C LEU A 138 -2.26 -6.86 -0.42
N ALA A 139 -1.21 -7.23 -1.15
CA ALA A 139 0.16 -7.34 -0.65
C ALA A 139 0.72 -6.04 -0.05
N ASP A 140 0.43 -4.90 -0.70
CA ASP A 140 0.87 -3.57 -0.26
C ASP A 140 -0.29 -2.58 -0.18
N ALA A 141 -1.01 -2.33 -1.26
CA ALA A 141 -2.02 -1.27 -1.29
C ALA A 141 -3.07 -1.40 -0.18
N ALA A 142 -3.62 -2.61 0.04
CA ALA A 142 -4.59 -2.86 1.10
C ALA A 142 -3.93 -3.03 2.46
N ALA A 143 -2.84 -3.79 2.56
CA ALA A 143 -2.16 -4.03 3.84
C ALA A 143 -1.55 -2.75 4.43
N THR A 144 -0.92 -1.90 3.60
CA THR A 144 -0.42 -0.58 4.01
C THR A 144 -1.57 0.35 4.44
N ALA A 145 -2.70 0.31 3.73
CA ALA A 145 -3.90 1.03 4.13
C ALA A 145 -4.43 0.54 5.49
N HIS A 146 -4.47 -0.77 5.72
CA HIS A 146 -4.88 -1.37 7.00
C HIS A 146 -3.98 -0.91 8.15
N ASN A 147 -2.66 -0.96 7.97
CA ASN A 147 -1.71 -0.45 8.96
C ASN A 147 -1.97 1.04 9.28
N ALA A 148 -2.20 1.87 8.27
CA ALA A 148 -2.48 3.30 8.46
C ALA A 148 -3.79 3.52 9.25
N VAL A 149 -4.87 2.79 8.92
CA VAL A 149 -6.15 2.85 9.64
C VAL A 149 -5.99 2.39 11.09
N ARG A 150 -5.27 1.29 11.32
CA ARG A 150 -4.97 0.79 12.66
C ARG A 150 -4.18 1.81 13.48
N LEU A 151 -3.16 2.44 12.90
CA LEU A 151 -2.38 3.50 13.54
C LEU A 151 -3.20 4.76 13.79
N ALA A 152 -4.19 5.04 12.98
CA ALA A 152 -5.12 6.16 13.18
C ALA A 152 -5.93 6.00 14.46
N GLY A 153 -6.28 4.77 14.84
CA GLY A 153 -6.94 4.47 16.11
C GLY A 153 -8.29 5.17 16.26
N VAL A 154 -9.06 5.29 15.18
CA VAL A 154 -10.38 5.91 15.20
C VAL A 154 -11.33 5.06 16.03
N PRO A 155 -12.09 5.62 16.96
CA PRO A 155 -13.10 4.88 17.69
C PRO A 155 -14.23 4.45 16.77
N ARG A 156 -14.96 3.40 17.12
CA ARG A 156 -16.10 2.91 16.34
C ARG A 156 -17.11 4.02 16.06
N GLY A 157 -17.51 4.15 14.80
CA GLY A 157 -18.42 5.22 14.33
C GLY A 157 -17.80 6.62 14.37
N GLY A 158 -16.50 6.73 14.64
CA GLY A 158 -15.78 8.01 14.68
C GLY A 158 -15.54 8.61 13.30
N ALA A 159 -14.84 9.75 13.27
CA ALA A 159 -14.60 10.53 12.05
C ALA A 159 -13.14 10.42 11.56
N LEU A 160 -12.96 9.98 10.32
CA LEU A 160 -11.68 9.85 9.64
C LEU A 160 -11.66 10.70 8.37
N CYS A 161 -10.61 11.51 8.22
CA CYS A 161 -10.35 12.21 6.97
C CYS A 161 -9.08 11.67 6.31
N VAL A 162 -9.12 11.48 4.98
CA VAL A 162 -7.96 11.12 4.17
C VAL A 162 -7.56 12.29 3.28
N LEU A 163 -6.32 12.76 3.41
CA LEU A 163 -5.74 13.75 2.52
C LEU A 163 -5.06 13.01 1.35
N GLY A 164 -5.61 13.17 0.15
CA GLY A 164 -5.14 12.53 -1.06
C GLY A 164 -5.77 11.15 -1.31
N ALA A 165 -6.84 11.08 -2.10
CA ALA A 165 -7.46 9.82 -2.54
C ALA A 165 -6.85 9.32 -3.87
N GLY A 166 -5.52 9.15 -3.90
CA GLY A 166 -4.79 8.42 -4.94
C GLY A 166 -4.90 6.90 -4.75
N GLY A 167 -3.98 6.11 -5.30
CA GLY A 167 -3.99 4.64 -5.18
C GLY A 167 -4.05 4.14 -3.74
N LEU A 168 -3.17 4.65 -2.85
CA LEU A 168 -3.17 4.27 -1.42
C LEU A 168 -4.32 4.92 -0.64
N GLY A 169 -4.57 6.23 -0.85
CA GLY A 169 -5.60 6.92 -0.06
C GLY A 169 -7.02 6.43 -0.35
N SER A 170 -7.34 6.02 -1.59
CA SER A 170 -8.61 5.34 -1.88
C SER A 170 -8.67 3.97 -1.21
N GLY A 171 -7.55 3.25 -1.17
CA GLY A 171 -7.41 2.00 -0.41
C GLY A 171 -7.70 2.18 1.08
N VAL A 172 -7.17 3.26 1.70
CA VAL A 172 -7.47 3.61 3.11
C VAL A 172 -8.97 3.77 3.34
N LEU A 173 -9.66 4.49 2.46
CA LEU A 173 -11.12 4.70 2.58
C LEU A 173 -11.88 3.39 2.43
N GLY A 174 -11.49 2.53 1.46
CA GLY A 174 -12.08 1.20 1.27
C GLY A 174 -11.88 0.30 2.48
N VAL A 175 -10.64 0.18 2.97
CA VAL A 175 -10.32 -0.61 4.15
C VAL A 175 -11.01 -0.07 5.41
N ALA A 176 -11.02 1.24 5.62
CA ALA A 176 -11.68 1.85 6.77
C ALA A 176 -13.19 1.54 6.77
N ARG A 177 -13.86 1.63 5.61
CA ARG A 177 -15.26 1.28 5.44
C ARG A 177 -15.51 -0.21 5.67
N ALA A 178 -14.60 -1.08 5.22
CA ALA A 178 -14.69 -2.52 5.43
C ALA A 178 -14.55 -2.92 6.91
N LEU A 179 -13.70 -2.21 7.66
CA LEU A 179 -13.47 -2.44 9.09
C LEU A 179 -14.60 -1.93 9.97
N ASP A 180 -15.15 -0.76 9.62
CA ASP A 180 -16.25 -0.15 10.36
C ASP A 180 -17.18 0.61 9.40
N PRO A 181 -18.35 0.02 9.08
CA PRO A 181 -19.35 0.64 8.20
C PRO A 181 -19.95 1.93 8.75
N ASP A 182 -19.86 2.18 10.05
CA ASP A 182 -20.44 3.35 10.71
C ASP A 182 -19.50 4.57 10.73
N LEU A 183 -18.23 4.42 10.28
CA LEU A 183 -17.27 5.53 10.22
C LEU A 183 -17.77 6.69 9.37
N GLN A 184 -17.61 7.90 9.90
CA GLN A 184 -17.79 9.14 9.15
C GLN A 184 -16.52 9.41 8.34
N LEU A 185 -16.58 9.12 7.04
CA LEU A 185 -15.42 9.24 6.16
C LEU A 185 -15.46 10.55 5.38
N ALA A 186 -14.34 11.25 5.37
CA ALA A 186 -14.10 12.41 4.52
C ALA A 186 -12.81 12.24 3.70
N ALA A 187 -12.75 12.84 2.54
CA ALA A 187 -11.56 12.88 1.70
C ALA A 187 -11.30 14.29 1.17
N VAL A 188 -10.02 14.69 1.17
CA VAL A 188 -9.57 15.89 0.46
C VAL A 188 -8.80 15.44 -0.77
N VAL A 189 -9.30 15.81 -1.95
CA VAL A 189 -8.75 15.37 -3.23
C VAL A 189 -8.26 16.55 -4.07
N ARG A 190 -7.33 16.28 -5.00
CA ARG A 190 -6.79 17.29 -5.90
C ARG A 190 -7.63 17.49 -7.17
N SER A 191 -8.28 16.43 -7.64
CA SER A 191 -9.00 16.43 -8.92
C SER A 191 -10.34 15.72 -8.83
N GLU A 192 -11.24 16.03 -9.78
CA GLU A 192 -12.52 15.38 -9.92
C GLU A 192 -12.38 13.87 -10.15
N ALA A 193 -11.43 13.44 -10.97
CA ALA A 193 -11.13 12.03 -11.16
C ALA A 193 -10.74 11.30 -9.87
N SER A 194 -10.15 12.00 -8.90
CA SER A 194 -9.89 11.43 -7.57
C SER A 194 -11.14 11.40 -6.70
N ALA A 195 -12.08 12.32 -6.90
CA ALA A 195 -13.38 12.33 -6.22
C ALA A 195 -14.26 11.15 -6.69
N GLU A 196 -14.30 10.91 -8.01
CA GLU A 196 -15.05 9.81 -8.60
C GLU A 196 -14.64 8.44 -8.07
N ARG A 197 -13.33 8.22 -7.84
CA ARG A 197 -12.81 6.96 -7.29
C ARG A 197 -13.38 6.57 -5.93
N VAL A 198 -13.79 7.54 -5.13
CA VAL A 198 -14.30 7.31 -3.77
C VAL A 198 -15.79 7.55 -3.65
N HIS A 199 -16.46 7.87 -4.75
CA HIS A 199 -17.86 8.24 -4.77
C HIS A 199 -18.80 7.16 -4.20
N GLY A 200 -18.53 5.87 -4.48
CA GLY A 200 -19.37 4.76 -4.00
C GLY A 200 -19.21 4.40 -2.53
N LEU A 201 -18.22 4.98 -1.83
CA LEU A 201 -17.87 4.61 -0.45
C LEU A 201 -18.61 5.39 0.63
N GLY A 202 -19.56 6.26 0.27
CA GLY A 202 -20.25 7.12 1.23
C GLY A 202 -19.30 8.11 1.94
N VAL A 203 -18.37 8.71 1.19
CA VAL A 203 -17.33 9.61 1.67
C VAL A 203 -17.73 11.06 1.39
N GLU A 204 -17.60 11.96 2.36
CA GLU A 204 -17.68 13.40 2.14
C GLU A 204 -16.43 13.88 1.40
N VAL A 205 -16.55 14.38 0.18
CA VAL A 205 -15.42 14.75 -0.67
C VAL A 205 -15.27 16.25 -0.80
N HIS A 206 -14.05 16.74 -0.56
CA HIS A 206 -13.66 18.13 -0.74
C HIS A 206 -12.50 18.25 -1.71
N GLN A 207 -12.55 19.26 -2.57
CA GLN A 207 -11.50 19.53 -3.54
C GLN A 207 -10.58 20.67 -3.07
N GLY A 208 -9.27 20.41 -3.05
CA GLY A 208 -8.24 21.36 -2.61
C GLY A 208 -8.13 21.49 -1.09
N LEU A 209 -6.90 21.73 -0.62
CA LEU A 209 -6.60 21.82 0.82
C LEU A 209 -7.22 23.08 1.48
N ASP A 210 -7.18 24.23 0.81
CA ASP A 210 -7.59 25.51 1.39
C ASP A 210 -9.10 25.61 1.70
N GLY A 211 -9.93 25.05 0.82
CA GLY A 211 -11.40 25.00 1.00
C GLY A 211 -11.84 23.93 1.98
N ALA A 212 -11.18 22.77 1.90
CA ALA A 212 -11.50 21.58 2.67
C ALA A 212 -11.39 21.78 4.18
N ALA A 213 -10.30 22.40 4.65
CA ALA A 213 -10.08 22.66 6.06
C ALA A 213 -11.18 23.53 6.70
N ARG A 214 -11.76 24.44 5.93
CA ARG A 214 -12.87 25.30 6.39
C ARG A 214 -14.20 24.55 6.34
N ALA A 215 -14.48 23.86 5.23
CA ALA A 215 -15.71 23.11 5.03
C ALA A 215 -15.87 21.98 6.05
N LEU A 216 -14.85 21.13 6.21
CA LEU A 216 -14.87 20.01 7.16
C LEU A 216 -15.05 20.44 8.61
N ARG A 217 -14.48 21.57 9.02
CA ARG A 217 -14.71 22.11 10.37
C ARG A 217 -16.16 22.55 10.61
N HIS A 218 -16.91 22.88 9.54
CA HIS A 218 -18.28 23.36 9.63
C HIS A 218 -19.31 22.25 9.40
N SER A 219 -19.04 21.28 8.51
CA SER A 219 -20.00 20.24 8.12
C SER A 219 -19.92 18.98 8.97
N ALA A 220 -18.72 18.40 9.11
CA ALA A 220 -18.52 17.12 9.80
C ALA A 220 -17.98 17.24 11.23
N GLY A 221 -17.66 18.46 11.68
CA GLY A 221 -16.96 18.67 12.96
C GLY A 221 -15.47 18.37 12.85
N ARG A 222 -14.82 18.12 14.00
CA ARG A 222 -13.40 17.79 14.02
C ARG A 222 -13.18 16.30 13.95
N MET A 223 -12.10 15.89 13.23
CA MET A 223 -11.76 14.50 12.96
C MET A 223 -11.10 13.83 14.16
N ASP A 224 -11.43 12.57 14.40
CA ASP A 224 -10.70 11.71 15.32
C ASP A 224 -9.30 11.43 14.81
N ALA A 225 -9.17 11.19 13.51
CA ALA A 225 -7.90 11.06 12.85
C ALA A 225 -7.91 11.65 11.44
N VAL A 226 -6.71 12.00 10.98
CA VAL A 226 -6.42 12.35 9.59
C VAL A 226 -5.27 11.48 9.12
N ILE A 227 -5.40 10.88 7.93
CA ILE A 227 -4.35 10.10 7.29
C ILE A 227 -3.91 10.83 6.02
N ASP A 228 -2.62 11.14 5.90
CA ASP A 228 -2.06 11.86 4.76
C ASP A 228 -1.29 10.95 3.82
N PHE A 229 -1.86 10.77 2.62
CA PHE A 229 -1.25 10.14 1.45
C PHE A 229 -1.21 11.10 0.24
N SER A 230 -1.25 12.42 0.48
CA SER A 230 -1.31 13.43 -0.57
C SER A 230 0.04 13.71 -1.24
N GLY A 231 1.14 13.53 -0.52
CA GLY A 231 2.48 13.94 -0.95
C GLY A 231 2.67 15.47 -1.02
N GLN A 232 1.75 16.28 -0.48
CA GLN A 232 1.82 17.74 -0.48
C GLN A 232 2.46 18.24 0.81
N ALA A 233 3.41 19.17 0.71
CA ALA A 233 4.18 19.65 1.86
C ALA A 233 3.34 20.39 2.92
N ASP A 234 2.22 20.99 2.52
CA ASP A 234 1.29 21.75 3.38
C ASP A 234 0.14 20.88 3.95
N ALA A 235 -0.07 19.68 3.41
CA ALA A 235 -1.13 18.78 3.85
C ALA A 235 -1.06 18.42 5.35
N PRO A 236 0.11 18.14 5.96
CA PRO A 236 0.20 17.84 7.38
C PRO A 236 -0.30 18.97 8.28
N ALA A 237 -0.05 20.24 7.92
CA ALA A 237 -0.55 21.39 8.67
C ALA A 237 -2.08 21.48 8.62
N VAL A 238 -2.66 21.23 7.44
CA VAL A 238 -4.12 21.11 7.27
C VAL A 238 -4.66 19.94 8.08
N GLY A 239 -3.98 18.79 8.05
CA GLY A 239 -4.36 17.61 8.82
C GLY A 239 -4.45 17.90 10.33
N VAL A 240 -3.42 18.53 10.90
CA VAL A 240 -3.43 18.95 12.32
C VAL A 240 -4.60 19.89 12.63
N ALA A 241 -4.88 20.85 11.75
CA ALA A 241 -5.97 21.82 11.94
C ALA A 241 -7.38 21.20 11.93
N LEU A 242 -7.53 20.01 11.32
CA LEU A 242 -8.80 19.26 11.28
C LEU A 242 -9.03 18.41 12.54
N LEU A 243 -8.00 18.11 13.34
CA LEU A 243 -8.13 17.20 14.48
C LEU A 243 -8.94 17.78 15.63
N ARG A 244 -9.73 16.93 16.26
CA ARG A 244 -10.33 17.19 17.58
C ARG A 244 -9.28 17.04 18.70
N ARG A 245 -9.66 17.35 19.92
CA ARG A 245 -8.83 17.03 21.10
C ARG A 245 -8.59 15.53 21.19
N GLY A 246 -7.34 15.12 21.44
CA GLY A 246 -6.89 13.74 21.43
C GLY A 246 -6.76 13.11 20.04
N GLY A 247 -6.97 13.91 18.97
CA GLY A 247 -6.92 13.44 17.60
C GLY A 247 -5.51 13.13 17.09
N ARG A 248 -5.43 12.35 16.02
CA ARG A 248 -4.16 11.83 15.48
C ARG A 248 -4.01 12.12 14.00
N LEU A 249 -2.84 12.65 13.61
CA LEU A 249 -2.39 12.72 12.23
C LEU A 249 -1.46 11.55 11.94
N VAL A 250 -1.77 10.77 10.90
CA VAL A 250 -0.93 9.67 10.39
C VAL A 250 -0.31 10.13 9.07
N LEU A 251 1.01 10.12 9.00
CA LEU A 251 1.80 10.48 7.82
C LEU A 251 2.27 9.21 7.11
N GLY A 252 1.81 8.98 5.89
CA GLY A 252 2.15 7.80 5.09
C GLY A 252 2.72 8.13 3.70
N SER A 253 2.78 9.41 3.32
CA SER A 253 3.37 9.82 2.05
C SER A 253 4.90 9.84 2.10
N VAL A 254 5.52 9.36 1.03
CA VAL A 254 6.93 9.66 0.75
C VAL A 254 7.02 11.06 0.16
N VAL A 255 7.78 11.94 0.81
CA VAL A 255 8.01 13.32 0.36
C VAL A 255 9.51 13.59 0.32
N ASP A 256 9.98 14.27 -0.73
CA ASP A 256 11.40 14.62 -0.91
C ASP A 256 11.81 15.88 -0.12
N SER A 257 10.87 16.51 0.58
CA SER A 257 11.11 17.75 1.34
C SER A 257 10.89 17.54 2.84
N MET A 258 11.61 18.32 3.65
CA MET A 258 11.36 18.35 5.09
C MET A 258 9.98 18.93 5.36
N LEU A 259 9.20 18.21 6.20
CA LEU A 259 7.93 18.71 6.70
C LEU A 259 8.17 19.63 7.89
N THR A 260 7.63 20.84 7.82
CA THR A 260 7.64 21.78 8.95
C THR A 260 6.26 21.85 9.56
N LEU A 261 6.16 21.56 10.85
CA LEU A 261 4.91 21.64 11.61
C LEU A 261 5.09 22.69 12.72
N GLU A 262 4.19 23.65 12.75
CA GLU A 262 4.11 24.61 13.85
C GLU A 262 3.45 23.95 15.06
N VAL A 263 4.27 23.56 16.03
CA VAL A 263 3.78 23.00 17.30
C VAL A 263 3.55 24.15 18.27
N SER A 264 2.29 24.51 18.46
CA SER A 264 1.86 25.54 19.41
C SER A 264 1.45 24.97 20.76
N SER A 265 1.21 25.84 21.74
CA SER A 265 0.60 25.44 23.01
C SER A 265 -0.76 24.75 22.84
N ALA A 266 -1.48 25.04 21.77
CA ALA A 266 -2.73 24.35 21.44
C ALA A 266 -2.51 22.86 21.09
N PHE A 267 -1.37 22.51 20.47
CA PHE A 267 -1.03 21.12 20.21
C PHE A 267 -0.94 20.30 21.51
N MET A 268 -0.24 20.85 22.52
CA MET A 268 -0.12 20.22 23.84
C MET A 268 -1.45 20.23 24.59
N ALA A 269 -2.17 21.36 24.61
CA ALA A 269 -3.44 21.51 25.33
C ALA A 269 -4.56 20.62 24.75
N HIS A 270 -4.44 20.21 23.49
CA HIS A 270 -5.36 19.31 22.84
C HIS A 270 -4.87 17.86 22.82
N GLU A 271 -3.68 17.56 23.34
CA GLU A 271 -3.09 16.21 23.35
C GLU A 271 -3.04 15.56 21.95
N LEU A 272 -2.68 16.39 20.94
CA LEU A 272 -2.62 15.89 19.56
C LEU A 272 -1.43 14.97 19.34
N GLN A 273 -1.56 14.03 18.41
CA GLN A 273 -0.52 13.06 18.07
C GLN A 273 -0.18 13.12 16.60
N ILE A 274 1.10 12.89 16.27
CA ILE A 274 1.58 12.71 14.91
C ILE A 274 2.34 11.41 14.86
N VAL A 275 1.97 10.53 13.91
CA VAL A 275 2.51 9.18 13.78
C VAL A 275 2.91 8.93 12.33
N GLY A 276 4.09 8.36 12.10
CA GLY A 276 4.48 7.86 10.78
C GLY A 276 3.86 6.47 10.53
N ALA A 277 3.32 6.24 9.34
CA ALA A 277 2.93 4.93 8.84
C ALA A 277 3.88 4.51 7.71
N TYR A 278 4.44 3.31 7.82
CA TYR A 278 5.33 2.75 6.82
C TYR A 278 4.94 1.29 6.56
N ALA A 279 4.66 0.96 5.30
CA ALA A 279 4.34 -0.41 4.86
C ALA A 279 3.32 -1.10 5.80
N SER A 280 3.48 -2.41 6.01
CA SER A 280 2.56 -3.23 6.82
C SER A 280 3.29 -4.38 7.49
N GLY A 281 2.67 -5.01 8.47
CA GLY A 281 3.06 -6.32 9.00
C GLY A 281 2.33 -7.45 8.28
N ILE A 282 2.78 -8.69 8.50
CA ILE A 282 2.10 -9.87 7.93
C ILE A 282 0.66 -10.00 8.45
N GLU A 283 0.40 -9.54 9.68
CA GLU A 283 -0.94 -9.54 10.27
C GLU A 283 -1.88 -8.55 9.55
N ASP A 284 -1.37 -7.42 9.06
CA ASP A 284 -2.15 -6.49 8.25
C ASP A 284 -2.56 -7.13 6.92
N LEU A 285 -1.64 -7.89 6.28
CA LEU A 285 -1.95 -8.66 5.07
C LEU A 285 -3.00 -9.75 5.35
N ALA A 286 -2.85 -10.50 6.43
CA ALA A 286 -3.83 -11.52 6.81
C ALA A 286 -5.23 -10.92 7.01
N ALA A 287 -5.31 -9.75 7.67
CA ALA A 287 -6.57 -9.06 7.90
C ALA A 287 -7.26 -8.64 6.60
N VAL A 288 -6.51 -8.07 5.63
CA VAL A 288 -7.13 -7.63 4.36
C VAL A 288 -7.49 -8.80 3.44
N ILE A 289 -6.75 -9.92 3.48
CA ILE A 289 -7.16 -11.16 2.79
C ILE A 289 -8.51 -11.65 3.33
N GLU A 290 -8.71 -11.64 4.65
CA GLU A 290 -9.97 -12.03 5.26
C GLU A 290 -11.12 -11.07 4.91
N LEU A 291 -10.87 -9.76 4.91
CA LEU A 291 -11.84 -8.76 4.47
C LEU A 291 -12.24 -8.96 2.99
N ALA A 292 -11.30 -9.27 2.11
CA ALA A 292 -11.58 -9.55 0.71
C ALA A 292 -12.35 -10.88 0.54
N ARG A 293 -11.92 -11.95 1.22
CA ARG A 293 -12.56 -13.26 1.18
C ARG A 293 -14.00 -13.22 1.71
N SER A 294 -14.26 -12.44 2.74
CA SER A 294 -15.62 -12.26 3.29
C SER A 294 -16.50 -11.31 2.46
N GLY A 295 -15.96 -10.69 1.40
CA GLY A 295 -16.69 -9.74 0.54
C GLY A 295 -16.88 -8.37 1.18
N ASN A 296 -16.23 -8.09 2.34
CA ASN A 296 -16.29 -6.77 2.99
C ASN A 296 -15.35 -5.75 2.32
N LEU A 297 -14.30 -6.21 1.64
CA LEU A 297 -13.37 -5.39 0.87
C LEU A 297 -13.46 -5.78 -0.61
N ASP A 298 -13.95 -4.90 -1.46
CA ASP A 298 -13.98 -5.05 -2.90
C ASP A 298 -12.66 -4.57 -3.52
N ALA A 299 -11.63 -5.43 -3.45
CA ALA A 299 -10.32 -5.14 -4.05
C ALA A 299 -10.34 -5.30 -5.58
N GLU A 300 -11.29 -6.03 -6.15
CA GLU A 300 -11.44 -6.19 -7.61
C GLU A 300 -11.78 -4.86 -8.27
N SER A 301 -12.60 -4.02 -7.64
CA SER A 301 -12.93 -2.69 -8.15
C SER A 301 -11.73 -1.74 -8.26
N TRP A 302 -10.61 -2.08 -7.63
CA TRP A 302 -9.38 -1.28 -7.74
C TRP A 302 -8.61 -1.58 -9.03
N VAL A 303 -8.80 -2.74 -9.63
CA VAL A 303 -8.11 -3.14 -10.86
C VAL A 303 -8.75 -2.43 -12.05
N SER A 304 -8.08 -1.41 -12.57
CA SER A 304 -8.59 -0.65 -13.74
C SER A 304 -7.90 -1.03 -15.05
N HIS A 305 -6.67 -1.50 -14.98
CA HIS A 305 -5.88 -1.92 -16.13
C HIS A 305 -5.13 -3.22 -15.83
N GLN A 306 -5.23 -4.16 -16.75
CA GLN A 306 -4.50 -5.43 -16.73
C GLN A 306 -3.69 -5.52 -18.02
N MET A 307 -2.37 -5.63 -17.91
CA MET A 307 -1.42 -5.55 -19.02
C MET A 307 -0.42 -6.69 -18.98
N GLY A 308 0.11 -7.08 -20.12
CA GLY A 308 1.17 -8.09 -20.21
C GLY A 308 2.54 -7.54 -19.78
N LEU A 309 3.46 -8.44 -19.46
CA LEU A 309 4.84 -8.03 -19.12
C LEU A 309 5.54 -7.35 -20.29
N SER A 310 5.19 -7.70 -21.54
CA SER A 310 5.69 -7.04 -22.74
C SER A 310 5.23 -5.58 -22.87
N GLU A 311 4.16 -5.18 -22.17
CA GLU A 311 3.59 -3.85 -22.14
C GLU A 311 4.02 -3.04 -20.90
N PHE A 312 5.08 -3.47 -20.20
CA PHE A 312 5.49 -2.90 -18.90
C PHE A 312 5.77 -1.39 -18.96
N ASP A 313 6.38 -0.89 -20.05
CA ASP A 313 6.62 0.55 -20.21
C ASP A 313 5.31 1.34 -20.28
N SER A 314 4.29 0.81 -21.00
CA SER A 314 2.95 1.40 -21.05
C SER A 314 2.23 1.32 -19.69
N ALA A 315 2.43 0.23 -18.94
CA ALA A 315 1.89 0.10 -17.58
C ALA A 315 2.45 1.17 -16.64
N LEU A 316 3.76 1.44 -16.72
CA LEU A 316 4.40 2.53 -15.95
C LEU A 316 3.87 3.90 -16.39
N GLU A 317 3.71 4.14 -17.70
CA GLU A 317 3.18 5.41 -18.24
C GLU A 317 1.75 5.66 -17.75
N ILE A 318 0.86 4.66 -17.78
CA ILE A 318 -0.50 4.76 -17.27
C ILE A 318 -0.49 5.02 -15.75
N ALA A 319 0.37 4.35 -15.00
CA ALA A 319 0.49 4.54 -13.56
C ALA A 319 1.00 5.93 -13.18
N ASP A 320 1.86 6.55 -14.00
CA ASP A 320 2.40 7.90 -13.81
C ASP A 320 1.40 8.99 -14.21
N THR A 321 0.90 8.92 -15.44
CA THR A 321 0.01 9.95 -16.02
C THR A 321 -1.42 9.91 -15.45
N ARG A 322 -1.85 8.73 -15.02
CA ARG A 322 -3.17 8.48 -14.41
C ARG A 322 -4.33 9.06 -15.23
N PRO A 323 -4.53 8.60 -16.46
CA PRO A 323 -5.67 9.03 -17.27
C PRO A 323 -7.00 8.78 -16.52
N PRO A 324 -8.09 9.49 -16.89
CA PRO A 324 -9.39 9.29 -16.28
C PRO A 324 -9.79 7.80 -16.21
N GLY A 325 -10.35 7.38 -15.10
CA GLY A 325 -10.69 5.96 -14.85
C GLY A 325 -9.55 5.10 -14.29
N THR A 326 -8.32 5.60 -14.22
CA THR A 326 -7.20 4.85 -13.63
C THR A 326 -7.30 4.81 -12.12
N VAL A 327 -7.40 3.60 -11.56
CA VAL A 327 -7.28 3.32 -10.12
C VAL A 327 -5.95 2.61 -9.87
N ARG A 328 -5.82 1.35 -10.34
CA ARG A 328 -4.58 0.56 -10.24
C ARG A 328 -4.31 -0.16 -11.54
N VAL A 329 -3.04 -0.26 -11.86
CA VAL A 329 -2.51 -1.03 -13.00
C VAL A 329 -1.91 -2.31 -12.46
N VAL A 330 -2.21 -3.43 -13.08
CA VAL A 330 -1.68 -4.75 -12.72
C VAL A 330 -1.02 -5.35 -13.97
N VAL A 331 0.16 -5.92 -13.79
CA VAL A 331 0.88 -6.68 -14.81
C VAL A 331 0.65 -8.16 -14.59
N GLU A 332 0.18 -8.84 -15.64
CA GLU A 332 -0.01 -10.29 -15.70
C GLU A 332 1.03 -10.86 -16.65
N PRO A 333 2.08 -11.53 -16.17
CA PRO A 333 3.24 -11.87 -17.01
C PRO A 333 2.91 -12.73 -18.23
N GLU A 334 1.89 -13.59 -18.15
CA GLU A 334 1.47 -14.48 -19.25
C GLU A 334 0.42 -13.87 -20.19
N ARG A 335 -0.03 -12.65 -19.92
CA ARG A 335 -0.95 -11.95 -20.81
C ARG A 335 -0.17 -11.47 -22.04
N GLY A 336 -0.49 -12.03 -23.19
CA GLY A 336 0.15 -11.71 -24.47
C GLY A 336 -0.59 -10.65 -25.25
#